data_d871a68887786aa5f7cf001015d8fc5f
#
_entry.id   d871a68887786aa5f7cf001015d8fc5f
#
_cell.length_a   1.000
_cell.length_b   1.000
_cell.length_c   1.000
_cell.angle_alpha   90.00
_cell.angle_beta   90.00
_cell.angle_gamma   90.00
#
_symmetry.space_group_name_H-M   'P 1'
#
loop_
_entity.id
_entity.type
_entity.pdbx_description
1 polymer ?
#
loop_
_entity_poly.entity_id
_entity_poly.type
_entity_poly.pdbx_seq_one_letter_code
_entity_poly.pdbx_strand_id
1 'polypeptide(L)'
;MRPTDLTIAEGLAALERRELSALEWTRACLEAIERLNPRLNAFITVTAEQAIAAARASDARRARGEAGPLEGVPLAIKDLFCTEGVRTTAASRMLGGFVPPYESTVTAQLKRDGAVFLGKANLDEFAMGSSNLTSAFGGVENPWKRADAPELRLVPGGSSGGSAAAVAARLAPGATGTDTGGSIRQPAAFCGIAGIKPTYGRCSRYGIVAFASSLDQAGPFARTVEDCAILLRSMSGHDPKDSTSADRPVPDFRAAVSRGVKGLRIGVPREYRVEGMPAEIEALWRQGLAWLRDAGAEIVEISLPHTRHALPTYYVVAPAEASSNLARYDGVRYGLRVAQQGDDLRALYEATRAEGFGREVQRRILIGTYVLSAGYYDAYYLKAQKVRALIARDFAEAWKTVDAIVTPTAPSAAFAEGEKQDDPVAMYLNDIFTVTANLAGLPGISVPAGLDAKGLPLGLQVIGRPFDEEGVLAVGGAIERAAGFRAAPEVRA
;
A
#
# COMPACT_ATOMS: atom_id res chain seq x y z
N MET A 1 -7.22 2.82 28.44
CA MET A 1 -6.73 2.88 27.02
C MET A 1 -7.95 2.99 26.13
N ARG A 2 -7.98 3.89 25.15
CA ARG A 2 -9.12 4.00 24.23
C ARG A 2 -9.11 2.79 23.28
N PRO A 3 -10.27 2.23 22.87
CA PRO A 3 -10.30 1.11 21.92
C PRO A 3 -9.52 1.39 20.62
N THR A 4 -9.51 2.63 20.14
CA THR A 4 -8.75 3.06 18.95
C THR A 4 -7.22 3.00 19.12
N ASP A 5 -6.72 2.93 20.37
CA ASP A 5 -5.29 2.83 20.67
C ASP A 5 -4.77 1.39 20.57
N LEU A 6 -5.66 0.40 20.59
CA LEU A 6 -5.29 -1.03 20.51
C LEU A 6 -4.75 -1.37 19.13
N THR A 7 -3.68 -2.16 19.10
CA THR A 7 -3.23 -2.87 17.89
C THR A 7 -4.22 -3.99 17.54
N ILE A 8 -4.09 -4.62 16.38
CA ILE A 8 -4.95 -5.76 16.02
C ILE A 8 -4.74 -6.92 17.00
N ALA A 9 -3.49 -7.23 17.31
CA ALA A 9 -3.16 -8.30 18.27
C ALA A 9 -3.72 -8.04 19.67
N GLU A 10 -3.57 -6.81 20.17
CA GLU A 10 -4.12 -6.40 21.49
C GLU A 10 -5.65 -6.44 21.49
N GLY A 11 -6.28 -5.93 20.41
CA GLY A 11 -7.73 -5.94 20.26
C GLY A 11 -8.31 -7.34 20.21
N LEU A 12 -7.69 -8.25 19.42
CA LEU A 12 -8.09 -9.67 19.37
C LEU A 12 -7.99 -10.34 20.75
N ALA A 13 -6.91 -10.07 21.50
CA ALA A 13 -6.74 -10.58 22.86
C ALA A 13 -7.79 -10.01 23.84
N ALA A 14 -8.12 -8.72 23.73
CA ALA A 14 -9.17 -8.10 24.55
C ALA A 14 -10.58 -8.66 24.24
N LEU A 15 -10.87 -8.88 22.95
CA LEU A 15 -12.10 -9.54 22.51
C LEU A 15 -12.22 -10.97 23.03
N GLU A 16 -11.11 -11.73 23.04
CA GLU A 16 -11.08 -13.10 23.56
C GLU A 16 -11.35 -13.13 25.07
N ARG A 17 -10.73 -12.19 25.81
CA ARG A 17 -10.96 -12.04 27.27
C ARG A 17 -12.30 -11.39 27.64
N ARG A 18 -13.09 -10.96 26.64
CA ARG A 18 -14.36 -10.23 26.81
C ARG A 18 -14.20 -8.89 27.57
N GLU A 19 -13.03 -8.29 27.48
CA GLU A 19 -12.72 -6.94 28.01
C GLU A 19 -13.13 -5.85 27.01
N LEU A 20 -13.44 -6.22 25.79
CA LEU A 20 -13.88 -5.39 24.67
C LEU A 20 -14.91 -6.19 23.85
N SER A 21 -15.93 -5.53 23.31
CA SER A 21 -16.79 -6.10 22.29
C SER A 21 -16.41 -5.55 20.89
N ALA A 22 -16.72 -6.30 19.84
CA ALA A 22 -16.53 -5.84 18.46
C ALA A 22 -17.35 -4.57 18.19
N LEU A 23 -18.54 -4.48 18.79
CA LEU A 23 -19.40 -3.29 18.69
C LEU A 23 -18.76 -2.04 19.31
N GLU A 24 -18.16 -2.16 20.52
CA GLU A 24 -17.47 -1.04 21.18
C GLU A 24 -16.27 -0.58 20.37
N TRP A 25 -15.46 -1.51 19.87
CA TRP A 25 -14.29 -1.17 19.05
C TRP A 25 -14.69 -0.48 17.74
N THR A 26 -15.69 -1.04 17.06
CA THR A 26 -16.21 -0.48 15.80
C THR A 26 -16.79 0.93 16.02
N ARG A 27 -17.57 1.16 17.09
CA ARG A 27 -18.12 2.47 17.43
C ARG A 27 -17.02 3.49 17.70
N ALA A 28 -16.01 3.12 18.49
CA ALA A 28 -14.89 4.01 18.77
C ALA A 28 -14.14 4.43 17.50
N CYS A 29 -13.97 3.52 16.52
CA CYS A 29 -13.40 3.84 15.24
C CYS A 29 -14.31 4.76 14.40
N LEU A 30 -15.62 4.49 14.36
CA LEU A 30 -16.58 5.32 13.61
C LEU A 30 -16.67 6.75 14.18
N GLU A 31 -16.68 6.91 15.50
CA GLU A 31 -16.63 8.21 16.18
C GLU A 31 -15.33 8.98 15.85
N ALA A 32 -14.20 8.28 15.80
CA ALA A 32 -12.92 8.87 15.37
C ALA A 32 -12.96 9.30 13.90
N ILE A 33 -13.57 8.49 13.02
CA ILE A 33 -13.76 8.83 11.61
C ILE A 33 -14.66 10.05 11.46
N GLU A 34 -15.81 10.09 12.14
CA GLU A 34 -16.74 11.23 12.08
C GLU A 34 -16.05 12.54 12.47
N ARG A 35 -15.23 12.52 13.52
CA ARG A 35 -14.52 13.69 14.01
C ARG A 35 -13.37 14.14 13.13
N LEU A 36 -12.57 13.22 12.59
CA LEU A 36 -11.28 13.54 11.97
C LEU A 36 -11.28 13.45 10.43
N ASN A 37 -12.19 12.67 9.84
CA ASN A 37 -12.23 12.51 8.39
C ASN A 37 -12.59 13.78 7.62
N PRO A 38 -13.41 14.72 8.12
CA PRO A 38 -13.65 15.98 7.45
C PRO A 38 -12.36 16.77 7.13
N ARG A 39 -11.33 16.64 7.97
CA ARG A 39 -10.03 17.25 7.75
C ARG A 39 -9.08 16.33 6.97
N LEU A 40 -8.95 15.08 7.41
CA LEU A 40 -7.97 14.14 6.84
C LEU A 40 -8.36 13.64 5.45
N ASN A 41 -9.65 13.56 5.14
CA ASN A 41 -10.20 13.00 3.91
C ASN A 41 -9.69 11.57 3.60
N ALA A 42 -9.45 10.79 4.66
CA ALA A 42 -8.91 9.43 4.57
C ALA A 42 -9.93 8.42 4.04
N PHE A 43 -11.23 8.68 4.20
CA PHE A 43 -12.34 7.84 3.70
C PHE A 43 -13.18 8.60 2.67
N ILE A 44 -13.47 7.98 1.53
CA ILE A 44 -14.43 8.46 0.53
C ILE A 44 -15.86 8.05 0.89
N THR A 45 -16.03 6.83 1.42
CA THR A 45 -17.33 6.28 1.81
C THR A 45 -17.20 5.62 3.18
N VAL A 46 -18.04 6.02 4.12
CA VAL A 46 -18.14 5.37 5.44
C VAL A 46 -19.38 4.49 5.47
N THR A 47 -19.23 3.24 5.91
CA THR A 47 -20.31 2.22 5.92
C THR A 47 -20.77 1.93 7.35
N ALA A 48 -21.13 2.97 8.11
CA ALA A 48 -21.38 2.91 9.55
C ALA A 48 -22.46 1.89 9.93
N GLU A 49 -23.61 1.87 9.25
CA GLU A 49 -24.70 0.93 9.55
C GLU A 49 -24.28 -0.52 9.31
N GLN A 50 -23.61 -0.78 8.18
CA GLN A 50 -23.11 -2.11 7.83
C GLN A 50 -22.03 -2.57 8.83
N ALA A 51 -21.13 -1.67 9.22
CA ALA A 51 -20.07 -1.94 10.21
C ALA A 51 -20.66 -2.31 11.58
N ILE A 52 -21.65 -1.55 12.06
CA ILE A 52 -22.35 -1.82 13.33
C ILE A 52 -23.09 -3.16 13.27
N ALA A 53 -23.77 -3.47 12.16
CA ALA A 53 -24.46 -4.75 11.98
C ALA A 53 -23.48 -5.93 11.98
N ALA A 54 -22.35 -5.80 11.25
CA ALA A 54 -21.28 -6.81 11.21
C ALA A 54 -20.64 -7.01 12.59
N ALA A 55 -20.38 -5.93 13.34
CA ALA A 55 -19.81 -5.99 14.69
C ALA A 55 -20.73 -6.74 15.67
N ARG A 56 -22.04 -6.45 15.65
CA ARG A 56 -23.02 -7.19 16.47
C ARG A 56 -23.08 -8.68 16.10
N ALA A 57 -23.04 -9.00 14.81
CA ALA A 57 -22.99 -10.38 14.34
C ALA A 57 -21.70 -11.08 14.79
N SER A 58 -20.58 -10.35 14.81
CA SER A 58 -19.29 -10.82 15.34
C SER A 58 -19.37 -11.15 16.82
N ASP A 59 -19.92 -10.25 17.65
CA ASP A 59 -20.09 -10.50 19.08
C ASP A 59 -20.96 -11.75 19.32
N ALA A 60 -22.01 -11.95 18.51
CA ALA A 60 -22.85 -13.16 18.59
C ALA A 60 -22.10 -14.44 18.21
N ARG A 61 -21.24 -14.42 17.16
CA ARG A 61 -20.40 -15.59 16.80
C ARG A 61 -19.40 -15.90 17.91
N ARG A 62 -18.72 -14.87 18.49
CA ARG A 62 -17.82 -15.06 19.63
C ARG A 62 -18.52 -15.69 20.84
N ALA A 63 -19.74 -15.26 21.13
CA ALA A 63 -20.52 -15.84 22.24
C ALA A 63 -20.81 -17.34 22.05
N ARG A 64 -20.93 -17.80 20.78
CA ARG A 64 -21.11 -19.21 20.42
C ARG A 64 -19.82 -20.02 20.24
N GLY A 65 -18.64 -19.38 20.35
CA GLY A 65 -17.36 -20.02 20.09
C GLY A 65 -17.02 -20.23 18.60
N GLU A 66 -17.66 -19.47 17.73
CA GLU A 66 -17.52 -19.55 16.25
C GLU A 66 -16.62 -18.42 15.69
N ALA A 67 -15.70 -17.88 16.50
CA ALA A 67 -14.88 -16.76 16.12
C ALA A 67 -13.83 -17.13 15.06
N GLY A 68 -13.80 -16.38 13.96
CA GLY A 68 -12.76 -16.45 12.94
C GLY A 68 -11.47 -15.73 13.37
N PRO A 69 -10.38 -15.85 12.57
CA PRO A 69 -9.07 -15.27 12.92
C PRO A 69 -9.05 -13.74 13.06
N LEU A 70 -9.94 -13.03 12.38
CA LEU A 70 -10.09 -11.57 12.43
C LEU A 70 -11.44 -11.14 13.02
N GLU A 71 -12.09 -12.03 13.77
CA GLU A 71 -13.44 -11.80 14.26
C GLU A 71 -13.56 -10.50 15.04
N GLY A 72 -14.32 -9.54 14.48
CA GLY A 72 -14.60 -8.24 15.09
C GLY A 72 -13.53 -7.18 14.91
N VAL A 73 -12.48 -7.43 14.13
CA VAL A 73 -11.44 -6.44 13.84
C VAL A 73 -11.96 -5.39 12.84
N PRO A 74 -12.02 -4.08 13.19
CA PRO A 74 -12.45 -3.04 12.28
C PRO A 74 -11.34 -2.65 11.29
N LEU A 75 -11.64 -2.63 9.98
CA LEU A 75 -10.65 -2.35 8.93
C LEU A 75 -11.12 -1.25 7.97
N ALA A 76 -10.16 -0.46 7.47
CA ALA A 76 -10.34 0.42 6.32
C ALA A 76 -10.01 -0.33 5.03
N ILE A 77 -10.85 -0.21 3.99
CA ILE A 77 -10.67 -0.91 2.72
C ILE A 77 -10.34 0.10 1.63
N LYS A 78 -9.16 0.01 1.02
CA LYS A 78 -8.78 0.91 -0.08
C LYS A 78 -9.83 0.86 -1.19
N ASP A 79 -10.24 2.02 -1.69
CA ASP A 79 -11.42 2.16 -2.56
C ASP A 79 -11.24 1.68 -4.00
N LEU A 80 -10.31 0.77 -4.24
CA LEU A 80 -10.20 0.01 -5.47
C LEU A 80 -10.48 -1.50 -5.31
N PHE A 81 -10.70 -1.97 -4.07
CA PHE A 81 -11.21 -3.32 -3.84
C PHE A 81 -12.73 -3.32 -4.04
N CYS A 82 -13.22 -4.04 -5.04
CA CYS A 82 -14.65 -4.25 -5.21
C CYS A 82 -15.23 -4.88 -3.95
N THR A 83 -16.16 -4.17 -3.33
CA THR A 83 -16.87 -4.60 -2.12
C THR A 83 -18.34 -4.67 -2.48
N GLU A 84 -18.92 -5.86 -2.48
CA GLU A 84 -20.29 -6.10 -2.92
C GLU A 84 -21.29 -5.21 -2.19
N GLY A 85 -22.13 -4.50 -2.97
CA GLY A 85 -23.15 -3.58 -2.46
C GLY A 85 -22.59 -2.28 -1.87
N VAL A 86 -21.27 -2.02 -1.95
CA VAL A 86 -20.65 -0.77 -1.46
C VAL A 86 -19.99 -0.02 -2.61
N ARG A 87 -20.32 1.27 -2.76
CA ARG A 87 -19.73 2.14 -3.77
C ARG A 87 -18.20 2.00 -3.77
N THR A 88 -17.62 1.73 -4.96
CA THR A 88 -16.20 1.54 -5.19
C THR A 88 -15.75 2.36 -6.38
N THR A 89 -14.98 3.43 -6.14
CA THR A 89 -14.73 4.47 -7.13
C THR A 89 -13.34 4.46 -7.74
N ALA A 90 -12.39 3.75 -7.15
CA ALA A 90 -10.96 3.90 -7.44
C ALA A 90 -10.49 5.36 -7.42
N ALA A 91 -11.13 6.19 -6.59
CA ALA A 91 -10.93 7.64 -6.47
C ALA A 91 -11.10 8.42 -7.79
N SER A 92 -11.90 7.89 -8.74
CA SER A 92 -12.14 8.46 -10.07
C SER A 92 -13.60 8.85 -10.26
N ARG A 93 -13.84 9.92 -11.00
CA ARG A 93 -15.18 10.26 -11.51
C ARG A 93 -15.71 9.15 -12.42
N MET A 94 -14.82 8.45 -13.12
CA MET A 94 -15.15 7.34 -14.02
C MET A 94 -15.99 6.26 -13.34
N LEU A 95 -15.71 5.96 -12.07
CA LEU A 95 -16.43 4.99 -11.25
C LEU A 95 -17.22 5.63 -10.10
N GLY A 96 -17.47 6.93 -10.14
CA GLY A 96 -18.08 7.70 -9.05
C GLY A 96 -19.40 7.14 -8.53
N GLY A 97 -20.21 6.51 -9.38
CA GLY A 97 -21.48 5.87 -9.03
C GLY A 97 -21.46 4.34 -9.06
N PHE A 98 -20.28 3.70 -9.24
CA PHE A 98 -20.20 2.25 -9.40
C PHE A 98 -20.38 1.52 -8.06
N VAL A 99 -21.34 0.62 -8.00
CA VAL A 99 -21.57 -0.30 -6.90
C VAL A 99 -21.33 -1.73 -7.42
N PRO A 100 -20.26 -2.42 -7.01
CA PRO A 100 -19.95 -3.75 -7.48
C PRO A 100 -21.05 -4.76 -7.10
N PRO A 101 -21.49 -5.64 -8.05
CA PRO A 101 -22.37 -6.76 -7.75
C PRO A 101 -21.60 -8.00 -7.30
N TYR A 102 -20.33 -7.88 -6.94
CA TYR A 102 -19.46 -8.98 -6.52
C TYR A 102 -18.38 -8.46 -5.55
N GLU A 103 -17.85 -9.38 -4.77
CA GLU A 103 -16.77 -9.15 -3.82
C GLU A 103 -15.40 -9.45 -4.44
N SER A 104 -14.38 -8.64 -4.15
CA SER A 104 -13.00 -9.01 -4.45
C SER A 104 -12.56 -10.19 -3.58
N THR A 105 -11.65 -11.03 -4.09
CA THR A 105 -11.20 -12.19 -3.32
C THR A 105 -10.59 -11.79 -1.98
N VAL A 106 -9.78 -10.74 -1.95
CA VAL A 106 -9.16 -10.27 -0.70
C VAL A 106 -10.22 -9.83 0.32
N THR A 107 -11.21 -9.04 -0.10
CA THR A 107 -12.27 -8.61 0.82
C THR A 107 -13.19 -9.75 1.23
N ALA A 108 -13.46 -10.71 0.34
CA ALA A 108 -14.19 -11.92 0.67
C ALA A 108 -13.47 -12.77 1.75
N GLN A 109 -12.15 -12.92 1.62
CA GLN A 109 -11.33 -13.61 2.63
C GLN A 109 -11.35 -12.89 3.98
N LEU A 110 -11.18 -11.57 4.00
CA LEU A 110 -11.25 -10.78 5.23
C LEU A 110 -12.62 -10.87 5.92
N LYS A 111 -13.73 -10.82 5.14
CA LYS A 111 -15.09 -11.00 5.67
C LYS A 111 -15.31 -12.43 6.20
N ARG A 112 -14.85 -13.44 5.48
CA ARG A 112 -14.92 -14.85 5.91
C ARG A 112 -14.22 -15.04 7.26
N ASP A 113 -13.08 -14.38 7.46
CA ASP A 113 -12.28 -14.45 8.69
C ASP A 113 -12.85 -13.55 9.82
N GLY A 114 -13.95 -12.83 9.57
CA GLY A 114 -14.73 -12.08 10.57
C GLY A 114 -14.39 -10.60 10.71
N ALA A 115 -13.62 -10.02 9.80
CA ALA A 115 -13.30 -8.59 9.83
C ALA A 115 -14.55 -7.71 9.59
N VAL A 116 -14.58 -6.54 10.25
CA VAL A 116 -15.62 -5.52 10.12
C VAL A 116 -15.13 -4.39 9.24
N PHE A 117 -15.83 -4.04 8.16
CA PHE A 117 -15.42 -2.98 7.25
C PHE A 117 -16.03 -1.64 7.66
N LEU A 118 -15.16 -0.66 7.97
CA LEU A 118 -15.57 0.69 8.36
C LEU A 118 -15.97 1.57 7.17
N GLY A 119 -15.40 1.28 5.99
CA GLY A 119 -15.62 2.06 4.78
C GLY A 119 -14.49 1.93 3.77
N LYS A 120 -14.57 2.80 2.75
CA LYS A 120 -13.67 2.83 1.60
C LYS A 120 -12.68 3.97 1.75
N ALA A 121 -11.39 3.61 1.89
CA ALA A 121 -10.30 4.55 2.08
C ALA A 121 -9.87 5.19 0.76
N ASN A 122 -9.59 6.50 0.81
CA ASN A 122 -9.16 7.32 -0.32
C ASN A 122 -7.78 6.89 -0.86
N LEU A 123 -7.51 7.22 -2.12
CA LEU A 123 -6.29 6.84 -2.83
C LEU A 123 -6.00 7.83 -3.97
N ASP A 124 -4.80 7.78 -4.56
CA ASP A 124 -4.58 8.39 -5.86
C ASP A 124 -5.44 7.71 -6.92
N GLU A 125 -5.98 8.47 -7.86
CA GLU A 125 -6.90 7.99 -8.89
C GLU A 125 -6.33 6.76 -9.64
N PHE A 126 -7.08 5.65 -9.69
CA PHE A 126 -6.67 4.35 -10.25
C PHE A 126 -5.31 3.85 -9.74
N ALA A 127 -4.97 4.17 -8.50
CA ALA A 127 -3.65 3.86 -7.90
C ALA A 127 -2.46 4.52 -8.62
N MET A 128 -2.68 5.60 -9.38
CA MET A 128 -1.66 6.31 -10.17
C MET A 128 -1.21 7.59 -9.45
N GLY A 129 -0.24 7.44 -8.54
CA GLY A 129 0.35 8.55 -7.80
C GLY A 129 1.17 8.07 -6.60
N SER A 130 1.90 9.02 -6.00
CA SER A 130 2.76 8.79 -4.83
C SER A 130 2.53 9.84 -3.73
N SER A 131 1.37 10.53 -3.76
CA SER A 131 1.05 11.62 -2.83
C SER A 131 -0.37 11.62 -2.31
N ASN A 132 -1.30 10.92 -2.95
CA ASN A 132 -2.76 10.96 -2.74
C ASN A 132 -3.38 12.35 -2.98
N LEU A 133 -2.82 13.10 -3.92
CA LEU A 133 -3.38 14.39 -4.36
C LEU A 133 -4.22 14.30 -5.62
N THR A 134 -4.22 13.15 -6.33
CA THR A 134 -4.88 12.99 -7.62
C THR A 134 -6.32 12.46 -7.51
N SER A 135 -6.81 12.23 -6.30
CA SER A 135 -8.19 11.76 -6.06
C SER A 135 -9.23 12.77 -6.57
N ALA A 136 -10.24 12.27 -7.31
CA ALA A 136 -11.39 13.06 -7.70
C ALA A 136 -12.27 13.53 -6.51
N PHE A 137 -12.03 12.96 -5.32
CA PHE A 137 -12.73 13.29 -4.05
C PHE A 137 -11.87 14.17 -3.13
N GLY A 138 -10.80 14.77 -3.65
CA GLY A 138 -9.87 15.62 -2.92
C GLY A 138 -8.69 14.86 -2.33
N GLY A 139 -7.60 15.58 -2.07
CA GLY A 139 -6.37 15.04 -1.50
C GLY A 139 -6.53 14.62 -0.04
N VAL A 140 -5.70 13.68 0.39
CA VAL A 140 -5.62 13.22 1.79
C VAL A 140 -4.55 14.00 2.52
N GLU A 141 -4.85 14.43 3.74
CA GLU A 141 -3.87 15.06 4.62
C GLU A 141 -3.15 14.02 5.48
N ASN A 142 -1.82 14.10 5.53
CA ASN A 142 -1.03 13.32 6.48
C ASN A 142 -1.36 13.74 7.92
N PRO A 143 -1.63 12.81 8.84
CA PRO A 143 -1.90 13.16 10.23
C PRO A 143 -0.69 13.76 10.97
N TRP A 144 0.53 13.55 10.48
CA TRP A 144 1.74 14.17 11.02
C TRP A 144 1.88 15.63 10.63
N LYS A 145 2.55 16.39 11.50
CA LYS A 145 2.85 17.81 11.29
C LYS A 145 4.33 18.07 11.46
N ARG A 146 4.86 18.98 10.66
CA ARG A 146 6.24 19.46 10.83
C ARG A 146 6.33 20.31 12.09
N ALA A 147 7.37 20.10 12.89
CA ALA A 147 7.62 20.90 14.09
C ALA A 147 7.95 22.36 13.77
N ASP A 148 8.60 22.60 12.61
CA ASP A 148 9.02 23.93 12.15
C ASP A 148 7.92 24.68 11.35
N ALA A 149 6.87 23.98 10.89
CA ALA A 149 5.78 24.55 10.08
C ALA A 149 4.50 23.73 10.25
N PRO A 150 3.84 23.75 11.42
CA PRO A 150 2.69 22.88 11.73
C PRO A 150 1.41 23.22 10.94
N GLU A 151 1.34 24.39 10.33
CA GLU A 151 0.24 24.83 9.46
C GLU A 151 0.25 24.17 8.09
N LEU A 152 1.39 23.66 7.63
CA LEU A 152 1.50 23.03 6.33
C LEU A 152 0.72 21.72 6.29
N ARG A 153 -0.03 21.52 5.21
CA ARG A 153 -0.63 20.24 4.88
C ARG A 153 0.41 19.35 4.22
N LEU A 154 0.64 18.19 4.80
CA LEU A 154 1.61 17.22 4.29
C LEU A 154 0.89 16.11 3.55
N VAL A 155 1.54 15.55 2.53
CA VAL A 155 1.04 14.38 1.81
C VAL A 155 1.26 13.11 2.62
N PRO A 156 0.30 12.16 2.64
CA PRO A 156 0.46 10.89 3.34
C PRO A 156 1.29 9.88 2.54
N GLY A 157 1.74 10.29 1.34
CA GLY A 157 2.21 9.34 0.34
C GLY A 157 1.06 8.71 -0.44
N GLY A 158 1.39 7.86 -1.38
CA GLY A 158 0.43 7.22 -2.27
C GLY A 158 0.99 5.99 -3.01
N SER A 159 0.08 5.32 -3.68
CA SER A 159 -1.34 5.65 -3.92
C SER A 159 -2.28 5.30 -2.76
N SER A 160 -1.87 4.53 -1.73
CA SER A 160 -2.74 4.11 -0.62
C SER A 160 -2.71 5.11 0.55
N GLY A 161 -2.71 6.42 0.25
CA GLY A 161 -2.53 7.46 1.26
C GLY A 161 -3.65 7.52 2.28
N GLY A 162 -4.92 7.35 1.86
CA GLY A 162 -6.06 7.30 2.77
C GLY A 162 -5.99 6.12 3.74
N SER A 163 -5.56 4.94 3.26
CA SER A 163 -5.34 3.75 4.11
C SER A 163 -4.24 4.01 5.15
N ALA A 164 -3.12 4.58 4.72
CA ALA A 164 -2.00 4.89 5.63
C ALA A 164 -2.38 5.97 6.65
N ALA A 165 -3.03 7.05 6.21
CA ALA A 165 -3.49 8.12 7.10
C ALA A 165 -4.53 7.62 8.12
N ALA A 166 -5.47 6.74 7.70
CA ALA A 166 -6.47 6.15 8.59
C ALA A 166 -5.83 5.33 9.72
N VAL A 167 -4.81 4.50 9.40
CA VAL A 167 -4.11 3.70 10.41
C VAL A 167 -3.25 4.58 11.31
N ALA A 168 -2.50 5.52 10.78
CA ALA A 168 -1.66 6.43 11.55
C ALA A 168 -2.47 7.32 12.50
N ALA A 169 -3.63 7.84 12.05
CA ALA A 169 -4.55 8.64 12.85
C ALA A 169 -5.45 7.80 13.78
N ARG A 170 -5.27 6.47 13.82
CA ARG A 170 -6.08 5.55 14.65
C ARG A 170 -7.57 5.57 14.33
N LEU A 171 -7.94 5.81 13.09
CA LEU A 171 -9.31 5.66 12.59
C LEU A 171 -9.67 4.18 12.37
N ALA A 172 -8.67 3.37 12.12
CA ALA A 172 -8.75 1.90 12.03
C ALA A 172 -7.44 1.29 12.53
N PRO A 173 -7.44 0.11 13.15
CA PRO A 173 -6.20 -0.57 13.56
C PRO A 173 -5.42 -1.15 12.39
N GLY A 174 -6.07 -1.40 11.25
CA GLY A 174 -5.46 -1.88 10.03
C GLY A 174 -6.24 -1.47 8.78
N ALA A 175 -5.60 -1.58 7.63
CA ALA A 175 -6.19 -1.26 6.34
C ALA A 175 -5.65 -2.15 5.21
N THR A 176 -6.42 -2.28 4.12
CA THR A 176 -5.90 -2.83 2.87
C THR A 176 -5.21 -1.76 2.04
N GLY A 177 -4.22 -2.15 1.27
CA GLY A 177 -3.57 -1.34 0.26
C GLY A 177 -3.24 -2.13 -0.99
N THR A 178 -2.74 -1.42 -2.03
CA THR A 178 -2.10 -2.03 -3.20
C THR A 178 -0.79 -1.35 -3.46
N ASP A 179 0.18 -2.09 -4.01
CA ASP A 179 1.52 -1.63 -4.27
C ASP A 179 1.95 -2.08 -5.68
N THR A 180 2.02 -1.13 -6.59
CA THR A 180 2.41 -1.32 -7.98
C THR A 180 3.85 -0.84 -8.21
N GLY A 181 4.27 0.20 -7.48
CA GLY A 181 5.63 0.77 -7.54
C GLY A 181 6.17 1.21 -6.18
N GLY A 182 5.39 1.05 -5.10
CA GLY A 182 5.72 1.52 -3.76
C GLY A 182 4.49 1.89 -2.94
N SER A 183 3.29 1.74 -3.52
CA SER A 183 2.04 2.34 -3.00
C SER A 183 1.47 1.74 -1.70
N ILE A 184 2.19 0.82 -1.05
CA ILE A 184 2.02 0.43 0.35
C ILE A 184 3.23 0.93 1.16
N ARG A 185 4.44 0.59 0.73
CA ARG A 185 5.67 0.82 1.51
C ARG A 185 5.98 2.29 1.68
N GLN A 186 5.86 3.08 0.61
CA GLN A 186 6.14 4.53 0.65
C GLN A 186 5.15 5.28 1.56
N PRO A 187 3.81 5.16 1.44
CA PRO A 187 2.90 5.83 2.38
C PRO A 187 3.01 5.27 3.82
N ALA A 188 3.40 4.01 4.02
CA ALA A 188 3.71 3.48 5.35
C ALA A 188 4.88 4.26 5.99
N ALA A 189 5.96 4.52 5.25
CA ALA A 189 7.09 5.31 5.72
C ALA A 189 6.68 6.74 6.05
N PHE A 190 5.90 7.41 5.18
CA PHE A 190 5.48 8.80 5.38
C PHE A 190 4.49 8.99 6.54
N CYS A 191 3.72 7.96 6.85
CA CYS A 191 2.74 7.98 7.94
C CYS A 191 3.24 7.32 9.25
N GLY A 192 4.47 6.77 9.30
CA GLY A 192 5.06 6.19 10.50
C GLY A 192 4.36 4.91 10.96
N ILE A 193 3.98 4.05 10.02
CA ILE A 193 3.33 2.76 10.26
C ILE A 193 4.03 1.64 9.47
N ALA A 194 3.67 0.38 9.77
CA ALA A 194 4.14 -0.76 8.99
C ALA A 194 3.23 -0.99 7.76
N GLY A 195 3.84 -1.42 6.64
CA GLY A 195 3.10 -1.79 5.44
C GLY A 195 3.88 -2.81 4.62
N ILE A 196 3.26 -3.95 4.31
CA ILE A 196 3.89 -5.03 3.56
C ILE A 196 3.24 -5.25 2.20
N LYS A 197 4.07 -5.26 1.16
CA LYS A 197 3.77 -5.77 -0.16
C LYS A 197 4.29 -7.21 -0.24
N PRO A 198 3.43 -8.22 -0.31
CA PRO A 198 3.90 -9.60 -0.47
C PRO A 198 4.44 -9.86 -1.87
N THR A 199 4.93 -11.03 -2.12
CA THR A 199 5.33 -11.52 -3.44
C THR A 199 4.17 -11.40 -4.43
N TYR A 200 4.46 -11.01 -5.66
CA TYR A 200 3.47 -10.98 -6.73
C TYR A 200 2.77 -12.34 -6.87
N GLY A 201 1.44 -12.31 -6.82
CA GLY A 201 0.61 -13.53 -6.86
C GLY A 201 0.35 -14.18 -5.48
N ARG A 202 0.88 -13.66 -4.36
CA ARG A 202 0.56 -14.17 -3.02
C ARG A 202 -0.88 -13.85 -2.62
N CYS A 203 -1.38 -12.66 -2.96
CA CYS A 203 -2.78 -12.25 -2.82
C CYS A 203 -3.41 -12.15 -4.22
N SER A 204 -4.65 -12.61 -4.36
CA SER A 204 -5.40 -12.49 -5.62
C SER A 204 -5.65 -11.05 -6.01
N ARG A 205 -5.64 -10.77 -7.30
CA ARG A 205 -6.03 -9.49 -7.90
C ARG A 205 -7.49 -9.45 -8.36
N TYR A 206 -8.22 -10.58 -8.27
CA TYR A 206 -9.62 -10.63 -8.67
C TYR A 206 -10.46 -9.63 -7.88
N GLY A 207 -11.19 -8.78 -8.60
CA GLY A 207 -12.01 -7.72 -7.99
C GLY A 207 -11.21 -6.49 -7.51
N ILE A 208 -9.92 -6.38 -7.85
CA ILE A 208 -9.13 -5.16 -7.66
C ILE A 208 -9.15 -4.37 -8.97
N VAL A 209 -9.51 -3.09 -8.91
CA VAL A 209 -9.46 -2.19 -10.07
C VAL A 209 -8.01 -2.05 -10.51
N ALA A 210 -7.73 -2.46 -11.75
CA ALA A 210 -6.37 -2.61 -12.25
C ALA A 210 -5.71 -1.27 -12.60
N PHE A 211 -4.45 -1.13 -12.22
CA PHE A 211 -3.51 -0.16 -12.78
C PHE A 211 -2.55 -0.85 -13.78
N ALA A 212 -1.61 -1.65 -13.28
CA ALA A 212 -0.62 -2.36 -14.10
C ALA A 212 -0.60 -3.84 -13.74
N SER A 213 -1.18 -4.66 -14.59
CA SER A 213 -1.53 -6.06 -14.29
C SER A 213 -0.34 -6.94 -13.90
N SER A 214 0.86 -6.67 -14.41
CA SER A 214 2.07 -7.44 -14.08
C SER A 214 2.81 -6.95 -12.83
N LEU A 215 2.28 -5.90 -12.15
CA LEU A 215 2.91 -5.24 -11.02
C LEU A 215 1.98 -5.09 -9.81
N ASP A 216 0.67 -4.95 -10.03
CA ASP A 216 -0.32 -4.72 -8.98
C ASP A 216 -0.32 -5.86 -7.96
N GLN A 217 -0.20 -5.52 -6.68
CA GLN A 217 -0.23 -6.48 -5.58
C GLN A 217 -0.95 -5.91 -4.37
N ALA A 218 -1.89 -6.67 -3.80
CA ALA A 218 -2.55 -6.32 -2.54
C ALA A 218 -1.65 -6.63 -1.34
N GLY A 219 -1.80 -5.84 -0.26
CA GLY A 219 -1.15 -6.09 1.01
C GLY A 219 -1.71 -5.17 2.11
N PRO A 220 -1.41 -5.43 3.38
CA PRO A 220 -1.94 -4.70 4.51
C PRO A 220 -1.06 -3.54 4.98
N PHE A 221 -1.72 -2.61 5.68
CA PHE A 221 -1.14 -1.65 6.60
C PHE A 221 -1.58 -1.95 8.03
N ALA A 222 -0.69 -1.75 8.98
CA ALA A 222 -1.00 -1.75 10.40
C ALA A 222 0.06 -0.95 11.16
N ARG A 223 -0.15 -0.75 12.48
CA ARG A 223 0.85 -0.04 13.29
C ARG A 223 2.07 -0.87 13.63
N THR A 224 1.94 -2.20 13.59
CA THR A 224 3.01 -3.13 13.95
C THR A 224 3.26 -4.15 12.82
N VAL A 225 4.47 -4.72 12.82
CA VAL A 225 4.82 -5.82 11.90
C VAL A 225 3.98 -7.07 12.20
N GLU A 226 3.66 -7.32 13.49
CA GLU A 226 2.79 -8.43 13.89
C GLU A 226 1.39 -8.30 13.32
N ASP A 227 0.79 -7.11 13.41
CA ASP A 227 -0.55 -6.86 12.85
C ASP A 227 -0.56 -7.00 11.32
N CYS A 228 0.50 -6.54 10.64
CA CYS A 228 0.67 -6.78 9.20
C CYS A 228 0.71 -8.28 8.88
N ALA A 229 1.38 -9.08 9.69
CA ALA A 229 1.46 -10.53 9.52
C ALA A 229 0.09 -11.21 9.71
N ILE A 230 -0.68 -10.77 10.73
CA ILE A 230 -2.04 -11.25 10.99
C ILE A 230 -2.95 -10.97 9.78
N LEU A 231 -2.95 -9.73 9.28
CA LEU A 231 -3.77 -9.35 8.12
C LEU A 231 -3.33 -10.05 6.85
N LEU A 232 -2.01 -10.13 6.59
CA LEU A 232 -1.49 -10.76 5.39
C LEU A 232 -1.91 -12.24 5.29
N ARG A 233 -1.95 -12.96 6.41
CA ARG A 233 -2.40 -14.34 6.43
C ARG A 233 -3.82 -14.48 5.87
N SER A 234 -4.74 -13.63 6.32
CA SER A 234 -6.13 -13.64 5.85
C SER A 234 -6.29 -13.16 4.41
N MET A 235 -5.38 -12.29 3.92
CA MET A 235 -5.42 -11.77 2.54
C MET A 235 -4.78 -12.72 1.52
N SER A 236 -4.04 -13.75 1.97
CA SER A 236 -3.25 -14.65 1.13
C SER A 236 -4.00 -15.93 0.77
N GLY A 237 -3.60 -16.56 -0.34
CA GLY A 237 -4.09 -17.86 -0.77
C GLY A 237 -4.33 -17.93 -2.27
N HIS A 238 -4.38 -19.18 -2.78
CA HIS A 238 -4.66 -19.43 -4.19
C HIS A 238 -6.09 -19.06 -4.56
N ASP A 239 -6.25 -18.42 -5.71
CA ASP A 239 -7.54 -18.07 -6.29
C ASP A 239 -7.58 -18.46 -7.77
N PRO A 240 -8.44 -19.42 -8.17
CA PRO A 240 -8.57 -19.83 -9.57
C PRO A 240 -9.15 -18.74 -10.49
N LYS A 241 -9.71 -17.65 -9.92
CA LYS A 241 -10.21 -16.49 -10.68
C LYS A 241 -9.09 -15.53 -11.11
N ASP A 242 -7.89 -15.63 -10.54
CA ASP A 242 -6.72 -14.87 -10.95
C ASP A 242 -5.64 -15.81 -11.45
N SER A 243 -5.39 -15.82 -12.76
CA SER A 243 -4.40 -16.67 -13.41
C SER A 243 -2.96 -16.46 -12.91
N THR A 244 -2.69 -15.37 -12.20
CA THR A 244 -1.36 -15.07 -11.61
C THR A 244 -1.29 -15.41 -10.13
N SER A 245 -2.40 -15.83 -9.52
CA SER A 245 -2.42 -16.28 -8.12
C SER A 245 -1.61 -17.56 -7.96
N ALA A 246 -0.60 -17.51 -7.08
CA ALA A 246 0.29 -18.64 -6.87
C ALA A 246 -0.36 -19.73 -6.03
N ASP A 247 -0.31 -20.96 -6.52
CA ASP A 247 -0.73 -22.14 -5.75
C ASP A 247 0.40 -22.55 -4.80
N ARG A 248 0.42 -21.90 -3.64
CA ARG A 248 1.41 -22.14 -2.58
C ARG A 248 0.74 -22.08 -1.21
N PRO A 249 1.18 -22.91 -0.25
CA PRO A 249 0.72 -22.84 1.13
C PRO A 249 0.88 -21.44 1.71
N VAL A 250 -0.04 -21.04 2.58
CA VAL A 250 0.05 -19.81 3.36
C VAL A 250 0.67 -20.13 4.71
N PRO A 251 1.89 -19.65 5.00
CA PRO A 251 2.56 -19.91 6.28
C PRO A 251 1.88 -19.22 7.46
N ASP A 252 2.31 -19.55 8.68
CA ASP A 252 2.01 -18.76 9.86
C ASP A 252 2.95 -17.55 9.93
N PHE A 253 2.56 -16.49 9.23
CA PHE A 253 3.34 -15.25 9.18
C PHE A 253 3.56 -14.61 10.56
N ARG A 254 2.60 -14.77 11.49
CA ARG A 254 2.69 -14.19 12.84
C ARG A 254 3.86 -14.80 13.62
N ALA A 255 4.02 -16.12 13.54
CA ALA A 255 5.10 -16.83 14.22
C ALA A 255 6.50 -16.38 13.74
N ALA A 256 6.60 -15.94 12.46
CA ALA A 256 7.87 -15.48 11.90
C ALA A 256 8.39 -14.18 12.52
N VAL A 257 7.51 -13.27 12.97
CA VAL A 257 7.86 -11.92 13.47
C VAL A 257 8.84 -11.99 14.67
N SER A 258 8.72 -12.99 15.52
CA SER A 258 9.57 -13.17 16.70
C SER A 258 10.78 -14.07 16.48
N ARG A 259 10.95 -14.66 15.29
CA ARG A 259 12.03 -15.65 14.98
C ARG A 259 13.44 -15.11 15.21
N GLY A 260 13.65 -13.78 15.10
CA GLY A 260 14.97 -13.15 15.18
C GLY A 260 15.77 -13.25 13.89
N VAL A 261 16.99 -12.71 13.92
CA VAL A 261 17.85 -12.55 12.73
C VAL A 261 19.24 -13.13 12.88
N LYS A 262 19.52 -13.85 13.99
CA LYS A 262 20.84 -14.42 14.27
C LYS A 262 21.28 -15.36 13.14
N GLY A 263 22.47 -15.08 12.57
CA GLY A 263 23.04 -15.86 11.49
C GLY A 263 22.51 -15.56 10.09
N LEU A 264 21.51 -14.65 9.94
CA LEU A 264 21.07 -14.18 8.64
C LEU A 264 22.09 -13.22 8.02
N ARG A 265 22.27 -13.29 6.71
CA ARG A 265 23.11 -12.39 5.93
C ARG A 265 22.22 -11.31 5.33
N ILE A 266 22.44 -10.07 5.73
CA ILE A 266 21.65 -8.90 5.31
C ILE A 266 22.40 -8.12 4.26
N GLY A 267 21.86 -8.08 3.06
CA GLY A 267 22.42 -7.37 1.91
C GLY A 267 22.21 -5.86 2.00
N VAL A 268 23.25 -5.11 1.66
CA VAL A 268 23.23 -3.63 1.57
C VAL A 268 23.67 -3.26 0.17
N PRO A 269 22.73 -2.86 -0.72
CA PRO A 269 23.07 -2.52 -2.10
C PRO A 269 23.76 -1.16 -2.16
N ARG A 270 24.98 -1.13 -2.71
CA ARG A 270 25.78 0.10 -2.84
C ARG A 270 25.11 1.13 -3.75
N GLU A 271 24.34 0.68 -4.74
CA GLU A 271 23.63 1.53 -5.70
C GLU A 271 22.43 2.29 -5.10
N TYR A 272 22.02 1.95 -3.89
CA TYR A 272 20.97 2.66 -3.15
C TYR A 272 21.50 3.88 -2.37
N ARG A 273 22.83 4.09 -2.36
CA ARG A 273 23.41 5.37 -1.93
C ARG A 273 23.34 6.35 -3.10
N VAL A 274 22.18 6.97 -3.26
CA VAL A 274 21.95 7.94 -4.35
C VAL A 274 22.51 9.32 -4.03
N GLU A 275 22.95 10.04 -5.06
CA GLU A 275 23.40 11.42 -4.92
C GLU A 275 22.25 12.29 -4.37
N GLY A 276 22.56 13.17 -3.41
CA GLY A 276 21.58 14.04 -2.77
C GLY A 276 20.70 13.35 -1.70
N MET A 277 20.99 12.11 -1.30
CA MET A 277 20.30 11.48 -0.19
C MET A 277 20.49 12.31 1.10
N PRO A 278 19.40 12.68 1.82
CA PRO A 278 19.49 13.38 3.08
C PRO A 278 20.34 12.59 4.10
N ALA A 279 21.24 13.30 4.79
CA ALA A 279 22.16 12.69 5.76
C ALA A 279 21.44 11.92 6.88
N GLU A 280 20.26 12.36 7.27
CA GLU A 280 19.42 11.73 8.29
C GLU A 280 18.86 10.36 7.84
N ILE A 281 18.53 10.20 6.55
CA ILE A 281 18.10 8.92 5.98
C ILE A 281 19.26 7.95 5.94
N GLU A 282 20.45 8.39 5.50
CA GLU A 282 21.64 7.55 5.52
C GLU A 282 22.04 7.17 6.95
N ALA A 283 21.94 8.10 7.90
CA ALA A 283 22.22 7.84 9.32
C ALA A 283 21.26 6.80 9.90
N LEU A 284 19.95 6.91 9.61
CA LEU A 284 18.96 5.93 10.04
C LEU A 284 19.21 4.56 9.41
N TRP A 285 19.56 4.50 8.13
CA TRP A 285 19.90 3.25 7.46
C TRP A 285 21.11 2.57 8.12
N ARG A 286 22.19 3.33 8.38
CA ARG A 286 23.36 2.81 9.12
C ARG A 286 22.98 2.32 10.52
N GLN A 287 22.11 3.04 11.21
CA GLN A 287 21.61 2.66 12.54
C GLN A 287 20.81 1.36 12.48
N GLY A 288 19.92 1.21 11.49
CA GLY A 288 19.16 -0.03 11.27
C GLY A 288 20.06 -1.25 11.02
N LEU A 289 21.12 -1.06 10.25
CA LEU A 289 22.12 -2.09 10.00
C LEU A 289 22.92 -2.44 11.28
N ALA A 290 23.20 -1.46 12.13
CA ALA A 290 23.83 -1.69 13.43
C ALA A 290 22.91 -2.52 14.35
N TRP A 291 21.62 -2.19 14.45
CA TRP A 291 20.65 -2.98 15.21
C TRP A 291 20.59 -4.46 14.78
N LEU A 292 20.61 -4.70 13.47
CA LEU A 292 20.58 -6.07 12.95
C LEU A 292 21.88 -6.82 13.25
N ARG A 293 23.04 -6.15 13.16
CA ARG A 293 24.33 -6.72 13.55
C ARG A 293 24.35 -7.07 15.04
N ASP A 294 23.87 -6.18 15.90
CA ASP A 294 23.79 -6.40 17.36
C ASP A 294 22.84 -7.56 17.70
N ALA A 295 21.82 -7.77 16.86
CA ALA A 295 20.91 -8.92 16.95
C ALA A 295 21.50 -10.22 16.36
N GLY A 296 22.77 -10.20 15.89
CA GLY A 296 23.52 -11.36 15.42
C GLY A 296 23.42 -11.66 13.92
N ALA A 297 22.95 -10.70 13.10
CA ALA A 297 23.00 -10.81 11.65
C ALA A 297 24.37 -10.38 11.11
N GLU A 298 24.77 -10.95 9.97
CA GLU A 298 25.92 -10.53 9.17
C GLU A 298 25.49 -9.47 8.16
N ILE A 299 26.23 -8.37 8.06
CA ILE A 299 25.94 -7.30 7.08
C ILE A 299 26.90 -7.46 5.90
N VAL A 300 26.34 -7.65 4.72
CA VAL A 300 27.06 -7.95 3.47
C VAL A 300 26.78 -6.86 2.44
N GLU A 301 27.83 -6.22 1.93
CA GLU A 301 27.65 -5.30 0.79
C GLU A 301 27.38 -6.11 -0.49
N ILE A 302 26.36 -5.70 -1.26
CA ILE A 302 25.97 -6.31 -2.53
C ILE A 302 25.89 -5.28 -3.63
N SER A 303 25.81 -5.75 -4.88
CA SER A 303 25.60 -4.89 -6.05
C SER A 303 24.33 -5.27 -6.79
N LEU A 304 23.52 -4.25 -7.11
CA LEU A 304 22.32 -4.35 -7.95
C LEU A 304 22.47 -3.35 -9.13
N PRO A 305 23.37 -3.60 -10.09
CA PRO A 305 23.86 -2.60 -11.05
C PRO A 305 22.79 -2.04 -11.98
N HIS A 306 21.68 -2.77 -12.20
CA HIS A 306 20.59 -2.31 -13.06
C HIS A 306 19.54 -1.47 -12.32
N THR A 307 19.66 -1.26 -11.01
CA THR A 307 18.76 -0.42 -10.20
C THR A 307 18.61 1.00 -10.78
N ARG A 308 19.69 1.60 -11.29
CA ARG A 308 19.66 2.91 -11.94
C ARG A 308 18.66 3.03 -13.12
N HIS A 309 18.24 1.91 -13.69
CA HIS A 309 17.29 1.85 -14.78
C HIS A 309 15.87 1.49 -14.32
N ALA A 310 15.65 1.27 -13.02
CA ALA A 310 14.38 0.77 -12.51
C ALA A 310 13.25 1.79 -12.70
N LEU A 311 13.48 3.04 -12.33
CA LEU A 311 12.46 4.09 -12.44
C LEU A 311 12.02 4.32 -13.89
N PRO A 312 12.91 4.57 -14.89
CA PRO A 312 12.49 4.69 -16.28
C PRO A 312 11.85 3.40 -16.82
N THR A 313 12.30 2.21 -16.42
CA THR A 313 11.65 0.94 -16.79
C THR A 313 10.22 0.86 -16.28
N TYR A 314 9.99 1.23 -15.02
CA TYR A 314 8.67 1.25 -14.43
C TYR A 314 7.73 2.22 -15.16
N TYR A 315 8.20 3.44 -15.48
CA TYR A 315 7.40 4.46 -16.18
C TYR A 315 7.21 4.21 -17.68
N VAL A 316 7.79 3.14 -18.22
CA VAL A 316 7.42 2.60 -19.52
C VAL A 316 6.41 1.46 -19.36
N VAL A 317 6.69 0.47 -18.49
CA VAL A 317 5.87 -0.74 -18.33
C VAL A 317 4.51 -0.42 -17.73
N ALA A 318 4.47 0.31 -16.60
CA ALA A 318 3.23 0.56 -15.89
C ALA A 318 2.24 1.43 -16.71
N PRO A 319 2.64 2.55 -17.35
CA PRO A 319 1.77 3.27 -18.26
C PRO A 319 1.31 2.47 -19.49
N ALA A 320 2.17 1.63 -20.05
CA ALA A 320 1.79 0.75 -21.17
C ALA A 320 0.63 -0.19 -20.75
N GLU A 321 0.75 -0.83 -19.60
CA GLU A 321 -0.31 -1.70 -19.06
C GLU A 321 -1.56 -0.90 -18.65
N ALA A 322 -1.39 0.30 -18.09
CA ALA A 322 -2.49 1.20 -17.76
C ALA A 322 -3.30 1.59 -19.00
N SER A 323 -2.65 1.95 -20.11
CA SER A 323 -3.35 2.33 -21.33
C SER A 323 -4.25 1.20 -21.85
N SER A 324 -3.78 -0.04 -21.77
CA SER A 324 -4.56 -1.25 -22.08
C SER A 324 -5.69 -1.50 -21.07
N ASN A 325 -5.38 -1.46 -19.77
CA ASN A 325 -6.35 -1.75 -18.72
C ASN A 325 -7.48 -0.71 -18.67
N LEU A 326 -7.16 0.57 -18.89
CA LEU A 326 -8.15 1.65 -18.82
C LEU A 326 -8.90 1.86 -20.16
N ALA A 327 -8.58 1.12 -21.22
CA ALA A 327 -9.34 1.13 -22.47
C ALA A 327 -10.81 0.66 -22.30
N ARG A 328 -11.09 -0.11 -21.24
CA ARG A 328 -12.44 -0.61 -20.95
C ARG A 328 -13.42 0.44 -20.42
N TYR A 329 -12.92 1.60 -20.00
CA TYR A 329 -13.75 2.72 -19.55
C TYR A 329 -14.12 3.59 -20.74
N ASP A 330 -15.18 3.17 -21.45
CA ASP A 330 -15.58 3.66 -22.77
C ASP A 330 -16.93 4.42 -22.77
N GLY A 331 -17.58 4.51 -21.59
CA GLY A 331 -18.90 5.13 -21.47
C GLY A 331 -20.07 4.25 -21.95
N VAL A 332 -19.80 2.99 -22.32
CA VAL A 332 -20.82 2.06 -22.84
C VAL A 332 -21.12 0.94 -21.86
N ARG A 333 -20.09 0.30 -21.31
CA ARG A 333 -20.24 -0.95 -20.52
C ARG A 333 -20.66 -0.68 -19.08
N TYR A 334 -20.02 0.28 -18.41
CA TYR A 334 -20.26 0.67 -17.02
C TYR A 334 -19.51 1.97 -16.70
N GLY A 335 -19.84 2.56 -15.56
CA GLY A 335 -19.21 3.79 -15.08
C GLY A 335 -19.80 5.05 -15.69
N LEU A 336 -19.01 6.13 -15.69
CA LEU A 336 -19.42 7.41 -16.24
C LEU A 336 -19.72 7.29 -17.73
N ARG A 337 -20.81 7.94 -18.14
CA ARG A 337 -21.17 8.14 -19.54
C ARG A 337 -21.50 9.62 -19.77
N VAL A 338 -20.70 10.25 -20.61
CA VAL A 338 -20.94 11.63 -21.08
C VAL A 338 -21.37 11.54 -22.53
N ALA A 339 -22.61 11.84 -22.78
CA ALA A 339 -23.18 11.82 -24.13
C ALA A 339 -24.09 13.03 -24.33
N GLN A 340 -24.02 13.66 -25.50
CA GLN A 340 -24.95 14.69 -25.95
C GLN A 340 -25.84 14.17 -27.09
N GLN A 341 -26.99 14.78 -27.28
CA GLN A 341 -27.87 14.38 -28.37
C GLN A 341 -27.17 14.63 -29.71
N GLY A 342 -27.05 13.57 -30.53
CA GLY A 342 -26.39 13.65 -31.84
C GLY A 342 -24.95 13.26 -31.85
N ASP A 343 -24.36 12.92 -30.71
CA ASP A 343 -22.98 12.40 -30.64
C ASP A 343 -22.83 11.07 -31.39
N ASP A 344 -21.76 10.97 -32.18
CA ASP A 344 -21.28 9.69 -32.69
C ASP A 344 -20.52 8.92 -31.59
N LEU A 345 -20.14 7.67 -31.88
CA LEU A 345 -19.44 6.81 -30.95
C LEU A 345 -18.06 7.39 -30.53
N ARG A 346 -17.39 8.10 -31.44
CA ARG A 346 -16.10 8.73 -31.17
C ARG A 346 -16.25 9.88 -30.20
N ALA A 347 -17.23 10.76 -30.43
CA ALA A 347 -17.54 11.89 -29.53
C ALA A 347 -17.91 11.40 -28.12
N LEU A 348 -18.70 10.32 -28.01
CA LEU A 348 -19.02 9.69 -26.74
C LEU A 348 -17.76 9.23 -25.98
N TYR A 349 -16.84 8.55 -26.66
CA TYR A 349 -15.61 8.05 -26.04
C TYR A 349 -14.71 9.21 -25.61
N GLU A 350 -14.49 10.18 -26.47
CA GLU A 350 -13.63 11.34 -26.21
C GLU A 350 -14.18 12.16 -25.02
N ALA A 351 -15.47 12.50 -25.02
CA ALA A 351 -16.10 13.26 -23.94
C ALA A 351 -16.06 12.51 -22.61
N THR A 352 -16.44 11.23 -22.60
CA THR A 352 -16.44 10.42 -21.38
C THR A 352 -15.05 10.31 -20.77
N ARG A 353 -14.03 10.04 -21.57
CA ARG A 353 -12.65 9.85 -21.07
C ARG A 353 -12.00 11.17 -20.67
N ALA A 354 -12.30 12.27 -21.38
CA ALA A 354 -11.80 13.60 -21.04
C ALA A 354 -12.36 14.10 -19.70
N GLU A 355 -13.65 13.88 -19.43
CA GLU A 355 -14.30 14.32 -18.19
C GLU A 355 -14.07 13.37 -17.02
N GLY A 356 -14.02 12.05 -17.31
CA GLY A 356 -13.96 11.02 -16.30
C GLY A 356 -12.58 10.79 -15.70
N PHE A 357 -11.49 10.95 -16.46
CA PHE A 357 -10.12 10.77 -15.98
C PHE A 357 -9.46 12.07 -15.56
N GLY A 358 -8.79 12.05 -14.42
CA GLY A 358 -7.90 13.12 -13.97
C GLY A 358 -6.62 13.25 -14.79
N ARG A 359 -5.95 14.39 -14.67
CA ARG A 359 -4.77 14.77 -15.48
C ARG A 359 -3.63 13.75 -15.43
N GLU A 360 -3.32 13.18 -14.27
CA GLU A 360 -2.24 12.20 -14.14
C GLU A 360 -2.58 10.88 -14.84
N VAL A 361 -3.81 10.41 -14.72
CA VAL A 361 -4.29 9.21 -15.41
C VAL A 361 -4.25 9.42 -16.93
N GLN A 362 -4.74 10.56 -17.41
CA GLN A 362 -4.66 10.93 -18.83
C GLN A 362 -3.22 10.92 -19.32
N ARG A 363 -2.28 11.52 -18.57
CA ARG A 363 -0.85 11.55 -18.90
C ARG A 363 -0.29 10.14 -19.06
N ARG A 364 -0.56 9.24 -18.10
CA ARG A 364 -0.06 7.85 -18.15
C ARG A 364 -0.70 7.05 -19.27
N ILE A 365 -1.98 7.25 -19.58
CA ILE A 365 -2.62 6.63 -20.74
C ILE A 365 -1.95 7.09 -22.03
N LEU A 366 -1.66 8.38 -22.18
CA LEU A 366 -0.97 8.92 -23.36
C LEU A 366 0.45 8.36 -23.53
N ILE A 367 1.24 8.34 -22.44
CA ILE A 367 2.57 7.73 -22.42
C ILE A 367 2.47 6.25 -22.82
N GLY A 368 1.55 5.51 -22.22
CA GLY A 368 1.37 4.09 -22.49
C GLY A 368 0.97 3.81 -23.94
N THR A 369 0.05 4.61 -24.49
CA THR A 369 -0.35 4.52 -25.89
C THR A 369 0.82 4.79 -26.83
N TYR A 370 1.64 5.81 -26.50
CA TYR A 370 2.83 6.15 -27.30
C TYR A 370 3.85 5.02 -27.32
N VAL A 371 4.22 4.47 -26.16
CA VAL A 371 5.25 3.43 -26.07
C VAL A 371 4.80 2.07 -26.64
N LEU A 372 3.50 1.87 -26.82
CA LEU A 372 2.91 0.69 -27.48
C LEU A 372 2.64 0.90 -28.97
N SER A 373 2.81 2.11 -29.51
CA SER A 373 2.50 2.42 -30.91
C SER A 373 3.52 1.83 -31.87
N ALA A 374 3.12 1.68 -33.13
CA ALA A 374 3.98 1.16 -34.19
C ALA A 374 5.27 2.00 -34.33
N GLY A 375 6.40 1.33 -34.41
CA GLY A 375 7.74 1.95 -34.50
C GLY A 375 8.36 2.27 -33.11
N TYR A 376 7.60 2.32 -32.04
CA TYR A 376 8.11 2.59 -30.67
C TYR A 376 8.04 1.37 -29.75
N TYR A 377 7.21 0.38 -30.05
CA TYR A 377 7.02 -0.82 -29.24
C TYR A 377 8.33 -1.55 -28.92
N ASP A 378 9.17 -1.81 -29.93
CA ASP A 378 10.44 -2.49 -29.74
C ASP A 378 11.45 -1.61 -28.98
N ALA A 379 11.49 -0.31 -29.32
CA ALA A 379 12.45 0.64 -28.77
C ALA A 379 12.19 0.96 -27.30
N TYR A 380 10.94 0.96 -26.86
CA TYR A 380 10.56 1.30 -25.50
C TYR A 380 10.03 0.10 -24.72
N TYR A 381 8.91 -0.49 -25.11
CA TYR A 381 8.25 -1.52 -24.31
C TYR A 381 9.06 -2.81 -24.21
N LEU A 382 9.49 -3.37 -25.34
CA LEU A 382 10.32 -4.59 -25.32
C LEU A 382 11.68 -4.35 -24.65
N LYS A 383 12.28 -3.18 -24.87
CA LYS A 383 13.51 -2.81 -24.18
C LYS A 383 13.30 -2.73 -22.66
N ALA A 384 12.21 -2.12 -22.21
CA ALA A 384 11.87 -2.05 -20.77
C ALA A 384 11.65 -3.44 -20.18
N GLN A 385 10.98 -4.36 -20.88
CA GLN A 385 10.82 -5.75 -20.44
C GLN A 385 12.17 -6.48 -20.32
N LYS A 386 13.09 -6.25 -21.26
CA LYS A 386 14.46 -6.80 -21.17
C LYS A 386 15.22 -6.24 -19.96
N VAL A 387 15.12 -4.93 -19.70
CA VAL A 387 15.74 -4.30 -18.53
C VAL A 387 15.11 -4.81 -17.23
N ARG A 388 13.79 -4.98 -17.20
CA ARG A 388 13.08 -5.61 -16.06
C ARG A 388 13.66 -6.99 -15.74
N ALA A 389 13.92 -7.82 -16.77
CA ALA A 389 14.54 -9.13 -16.56
C ALA A 389 15.97 -9.03 -16.01
N LEU A 390 16.75 -8.00 -16.41
CA LEU A 390 18.10 -7.75 -15.86
C LEU A 390 18.01 -7.33 -14.38
N ILE A 391 17.06 -6.47 -14.00
CA ILE A 391 16.82 -6.08 -12.61
C ILE A 391 16.46 -7.32 -11.77
N ALA A 392 15.54 -8.17 -12.24
CA ALA A 392 15.20 -9.40 -11.54
C ALA A 392 16.41 -10.34 -11.39
N ARG A 393 17.30 -10.40 -12.40
CA ARG A 393 18.54 -11.18 -12.33
C ARG A 393 19.52 -10.65 -11.29
N ASP A 394 19.66 -9.34 -11.12
CA ASP A 394 20.52 -8.77 -10.07
C ASP A 394 20.10 -9.29 -8.70
N PHE A 395 18.81 -9.30 -8.39
CA PHE A 395 18.31 -9.89 -7.14
C PHE A 395 18.57 -11.40 -7.06
N ALA A 396 18.36 -12.15 -8.15
CA ALA A 396 18.63 -13.59 -8.17
C ALA A 396 20.10 -13.91 -7.88
N GLU A 397 21.03 -13.08 -8.36
CA GLU A 397 22.46 -13.21 -8.04
C GLU A 397 22.73 -12.84 -6.56
N ALA A 398 22.12 -11.74 -6.07
CA ALA A 398 22.28 -11.34 -4.66
C ALA A 398 21.79 -12.42 -3.68
N TRP A 399 20.69 -13.12 -4.01
CA TRP A 399 20.15 -14.20 -3.17
C TRP A 399 21.09 -15.42 -2.99
N LYS A 400 22.17 -15.52 -3.75
CA LYS A 400 23.21 -16.55 -3.52
C LYS A 400 24.07 -16.25 -2.28
N THR A 401 24.13 -14.97 -1.90
CA THR A 401 25.03 -14.51 -0.82
C THR A 401 24.29 -13.92 0.37
N VAL A 402 23.04 -13.47 0.22
CA VAL A 402 22.27 -12.84 1.29
C VAL A 402 20.87 -13.43 1.42
N ASP A 403 20.27 -13.27 2.60
CA ASP A 403 18.98 -13.85 2.94
C ASP A 403 17.85 -12.80 2.91
N ALA A 404 18.18 -11.53 3.18
CA ALA A 404 17.31 -10.38 3.03
C ALA A 404 18.12 -9.14 2.62
N ILE A 405 17.46 -8.11 2.11
CA ILE A 405 18.10 -6.83 1.76
C ILE A 405 17.43 -5.72 2.55
N VAL A 406 18.21 -4.78 3.12
CA VAL A 406 17.69 -3.64 3.89
C VAL A 406 18.12 -2.34 3.24
N THR A 407 17.14 -1.44 3.02
CA THR A 407 17.32 -0.14 2.37
C THR A 407 16.47 0.92 3.08
N PRO A 408 16.68 2.22 2.81
CA PRO A 408 15.64 3.21 3.07
C PRO A 408 14.37 2.86 2.30
N THR A 409 13.19 3.26 2.81
CA THR A 409 11.92 3.08 2.09
C THR A 409 11.68 4.19 1.07
N ALA A 410 11.97 5.43 1.44
CA ALA A 410 11.75 6.62 0.62
C ALA A 410 12.97 7.56 0.69
N PRO A 411 13.17 8.41 -0.32
CA PRO A 411 14.31 9.32 -0.37
C PRO A 411 14.14 10.59 0.51
N SER A 412 12.97 10.78 1.11
CA SER A 412 12.65 11.89 2.01
C SER A 412 11.58 11.47 3.02
N ALA A 413 11.36 12.27 4.07
CA ALA A 413 10.13 12.28 4.82
C ALA A 413 8.96 12.83 3.98
N ALA A 414 7.74 12.86 4.56
CA ALA A 414 6.58 13.47 3.92
C ALA A 414 6.85 14.96 3.59
N PHE A 415 6.42 15.40 2.40
CA PHE A 415 6.56 16.75 1.89
C PHE A 415 5.23 17.51 1.89
N ALA A 416 5.29 18.84 1.75
CA ALA A 416 4.09 19.66 1.75
C ALA A 416 3.27 19.52 0.45
N GLU A 417 1.95 19.67 0.57
CA GLU A 417 1.07 19.83 -0.59
C GLU A 417 1.54 21.02 -1.44
N GLY A 418 1.63 20.83 -2.76
CA GLY A 418 2.15 21.83 -3.70
C GLY A 418 3.66 21.77 -3.96
N GLU A 419 4.47 21.19 -3.08
CA GLU A 419 5.93 21.21 -3.19
C GLU A 419 6.48 20.48 -4.44
N LYS A 420 5.81 19.43 -4.91
CA LYS A 420 6.24 18.63 -6.08
C LYS A 420 5.17 18.53 -7.18
N GLN A 421 4.08 19.29 -7.10
CA GLN A 421 2.92 19.10 -8.00
C GLN A 421 3.22 19.47 -9.46
N ASP A 422 4.09 20.45 -9.67
CA ASP A 422 4.44 20.95 -11.00
C ASP A 422 5.64 20.22 -11.64
N ASP A 423 6.30 19.34 -10.87
CA ASP A 423 7.41 18.52 -11.36
C ASP A 423 7.09 17.01 -11.27
N PRO A 424 6.58 16.41 -12.36
CA PRO A 424 6.29 14.97 -12.38
C PRO A 424 7.52 14.09 -12.10
N VAL A 425 8.72 14.51 -12.49
CA VAL A 425 9.95 13.75 -12.26
C VAL A 425 10.31 13.74 -10.78
N ALA A 426 10.25 14.90 -10.11
CA ALA A 426 10.46 15.00 -8.66
C ALA A 426 9.42 14.17 -7.88
N MET A 427 8.16 14.11 -8.36
CA MET A 427 7.14 13.25 -7.79
C MET A 427 7.50 11.76 -7.98
N TYR A 428 7.94 11.35 -9.15
CA TYR A 428 8.29 9.97 -9.48
C TYR A 428 9.53 9.46 -8.73
N LEU A 429 10.46 10.34 -8.38
CA LEU A 429 11.64 10.00 -7.58
C LEU A 429 11.30 9.50 -6.17
N ASN A 430 10.10 9.75 -5.65
CA ASN A 430 9.68 9.18 -4.35
C ASN A 430 9.69 7.65 -4.33
N ASP A 431 9.57 7.01 -5.49
CA ASP A 431 9.48 5.55 -5.62
C ASP A 431 10.83 4.88 -5.96
N ILE A 432 11.95 5.65 -5.95
CA ILE A 432 13.25 5.16 -6.42
C ILE A 432 13.74 3.90 -5.69
N PHE A 433 13.43 3.76 -4.39
CA PHE A 433 13.84 2.62 -3.57
C PHE A 433 12.84 1.47 -3.57
N THR A 434 11.63 1.69 -4.08
CA THR A 434 10.54 0.69 -3.99
C THR A 434 10.28 -0.05 -5.30
N VAL A 435 10.40 0.63 -6.45
CA VAL A 435 10.02 0.08 -7.78
C VAL A 435 10.80 -1.15 -8.18
N THR A 436 12.04 -1.31 -7.73
CA THR A 436 12.88 -2.48 -8.05
C THR A 436 12.26 -3.78 -7.57
N ALA A 437 11.74 -3.79 -6.34
CA ALA A 437 11.05 -4.94 -5.75
C ALA A 437 9.77 -5.28 -6.53
N ASN A 438 9.04 -4.28 -7.05
CA ASN A 438 7.87 -4.50 -7.90
C ASN A 438 8.26 -5.11 -9.26
N LEU A 439 9.26 -4.53 -9.93
CA LEU A 439 9.74 -5.04 -11.23
C LEU A 439 10.23 -6.48 -11.13
N ALA A 440 10.84 -6.85 -10.01
CA ALA A 440 11.32 -8.21 -9.74
C ALA A 440 10.26 -9.13 -9.08
N GLY A 441 9.06 -8.63 -8.76
CA GLY A 441 7.99 -9.41 -8.14
C GLY A 441 8.22 -9.82 -6.69
N LEU A 442 9.16 -9.18 -5.97
CA LEU A 442 9.65 -9.55 -4.64
C LEU A 442 8.76 -9.02 -3.51
N PRO A 443 8.69 -9.71 -2.36
CA PRO A 443 8.05 -9.18 -1.15
C PRO A 443 8.90 -8.07 -0.53
N GLY A 444 8.25 -7.10 0.13
CA GLY A 444 8.94 -6.07 0.90
C GLY A 444 8.03 -5.42 1.92
N ILE A 445 8.60 -5.07 3.08
CA ILE A 445 7.92 -4.35 4.15
C ILE A 445 8.62 -3.02 4.42
N SER A 446 7.86 -1.98 4.71
CA SER A 446 8.36 -0.75 5.34
C SER A 446 8.04 -0.77 6.82
N VAL A 447 9.03 -0.46 7.65
CA VAL A 447 8.93 -0.41 9.11
C VAL A 447 9.32 0.98 9.58
N PRO A 448 8.53 1.66 10.42
CA PRO A 448 8.91 2.95 10.98
C PRO A 448 10.11 2.78 11.91
N ALA A 449 11.15 3.58 11.70
CA ALA A 449 12.42 3.37 12.39
C ALA A 449 12.97 4.62 13.10
N GLY A 450 12.44 5.82 12.81
CA GLY A 450 12.87 7.06 13.43
C GLY A 450 12.07 8.26 12.95
N LEU A 451 12.47 9.43 13.43
CA LEU A 451 11.97 10.73 12.97
C LEU A 451 13.11 11.54 12.35
N ASP A 452 12.78 12.39 11.39
CA ASP A 452 13.69 13.42 10.88
C ASP A 452 13.82 14.60 11.87
N ALA A 453 14.66 15.55 11.55
CA ALA A 453 14.85 16.76 12.36
C ALA A 453 13.59 17.65 12.48
N LYS A 454 12.59 17.43 11.61
CA LYS A 454 11.30 18.13 11.61
C LYS A 454 10.21 17.39 12.35
N GLY A 455 10.52 16.23 12.95
CA GLY A 455 9.59 15.39 13.67
C GLY A 455 8.73 14.49 12.78
N LEU A 456 9.12 14.25 11.52
CA LEU A 456 8.39 13.43 10.58
C LEU A 456 8.96 12.00 10.50
N PRO A 457 8.10 10.98 10.32
CA PRO A 457 8.54 9.60 10.28
C PRO A 457 9.47 9.29 9.11
N LEU A 458 10.43 8.40 9.39
CA LEU A 458 11.30 7.75 8.42
C LEU A 458 11.18 6.24 8.54
N GLY A 459 11.15 5.55 7.40
CA GLY A 459 11.00 4.09 7.31
C GLY A 459 12.23 3.38 6.75
N LEU A 460 12.51 2.19 7.27
CA LEU A 460 13.43 1.23 6.67
C LEU A 460 12.65 0.15 5.93
N GLN A 461 13.14 -0.23 4.77
CA GLN A 461 12.57 -1.27 3.93
C GLN A 461 13.37 -2.57 4.03
N VAL A 462 12.66 -3.68 4.19
CA VAL A 462 13.21 -5.03 4.04
C VAL A 462 12.66 -5.65 2.77
N ILE A 463 13.52 -6.16 1.90
CA ILE A 463 13.16 -6.90 0.69
C ILE A 463 13.60 -8.36 0.89
N GLY A 464 12.74 -9.31 0.55
CA GLY A 464 12.99 -10.76 0.68
C GLY A 464 13.02 -11.49 -0.65
N ARG A 465 13.37 -12.77 -0.58
CA ARG A 465 13.28 -13.70 -1.70
C ARG A 465 11.82 -13.91 -2.12
N PRO A 466 11.55 -14.35 -3.36
CA PRO A 466 10.18 -14.68 -3.76
C PRO A 466 9.54 -15.68 -2.79
N PHE A 467 8.36 -15.35 -2.28
CA PHE A 467 7.57 -16.15 -1.32
C PHE A 467 8.22 -16.37 0.06
N ASP A 468 9.21 -15.55 0.42
CA ASP A 468 9.80 -15.53 1.76
C ASP A 468 9.29 -14.31 2.56
N GLU A 469 7.98 -14.17 2.64
CA GLU A 469 7.36 -13.16 3.51
C GLU A 469 7.72 -13.38 4.98
N GLU A 470 7.97 -14.64 5.39
CA GLU A 470 8.41 -14.96 6.75
C GLU A 470 9.78 -14.35 7.07
N GLY A 471 10.75 -14.45 6.15
CA GLY A 471 12.06 -13.78 6.29
C GLY A 471 11.94 -12.27 6.37
N VAL A 472 11.11 -11.68 5.50
CA VAL A 472 10.82 -10.23 5.51
C VAL A 472 10.22 -9.79 6.85
N LEU A 473 9.26 -10.54 7.39
CA LEU A 473 8.60 -10.25 8.67
C LEU A 473 9.53 -10.46 9.86
N ALA A 474 10.41 -11.47 9.83
CA ALA A 474 11.41 -11.70 10.88
C ALA A 474 12.39 -10.53 10.99
N VAL A 475 12.95 -10.08 9.84
CA VAL A 475 13.87 -8.93 9.81
C VAL A 475 13.12 -7.63 10.15
N GLY A 476 11.92 -7.43 9.62
CA GLY A 476 11.06 -6.29 9.97
C GLY A 476 10.74 -6.21 11.46
N GLY A 477 10.38 -7.33 12.08
CA GLY A 477 10.14 -7.43 13.52
C GLY A 477 11.38 -7.15 14.36
N ALA A 478 12.57 -7.55 13.90
CA ALA A 478 13.83 -7.23 14.56
C ALA A 478 14.12 -5.71 14.51
N ILE A 479 13.92 -5.07 13.35
CA ILE A 479 14.05 -3.61 13.20
C ILE A 479 13.04 -2.89 14.11
N GLU A 480 11.76 -3.30 14.09
CA GLU A 480 10.70 -2.69 14.91
C GLU A 480 11.03 -2.73 16.40
N ARG A 481 11.47 -3.88 16.92
CA ARG A 481 11.88 -4.03 18.33
C ARG A 481 13.07 -3.14 18.68
N ALA A 482 14.08 -3.10 17.83
CA ALA A 482 15.29 -2.32 18.08
C ALA A 482 15.04 -0.80 17.96
N ALA A 483 14.25 -0.38 16.99
CA ALA A 483 13.87 1.02 16.82
C ALA A 483 13.01 1.54 17.98
N GLY A 484 12.16 0.68 18.56
CA GLY A 484 11.27 1.06 19.65
C GLY A 484 10.37 2.24 19.30
N PHE A 485 10.01 2.41 18.03
CA PHE A 485 9.24 3.55 17.54
C PHE A 485 7.86 3.62 18.20
N ARG A 486 7.61 4.66 19.00
CA ARG A 486 6.36 4.87 19.76
C ARG A 486 5.69 6.20 19.42
N ALA A 487 6.34 7.01 18.59
CA ALA A 487 5.79 8.31 18.20
C ALA A 487 4.47 8.12 17.44
N ALA A 488 3.54 9.02 17.69
CA ALA A 488 2.23 9.02 17.04
C ALA A 488 1.87 10.48 16.70
N PRO A 489 1.12 10.70 15.61
CA PRO A 489 0.69 12.05 15.28
C PRO A 489 -0.33 12.59 16.30
N GLU A 490 -0.21 13.87 16.64
CA GLU A 490 -1.22 14.59 17.38
C GLU A 490 -2.31 15.08 16.43
N VAL A 491 -3.40 14.32 16.31
CA VAL A 491 -4.50 14.69 15.41
C VAL A 491 -5.57 15.42 16.22
N ARG A 492 -5.69 16.73 15.97
CA ARG A 492 -6.79 17.56 16.53
C ARG A 492 -7.93 17.62 15.50
N ALA A 493 -9.16 17.73 15.99
CA ALA A 493 -10.33 17.91 15.15
C ALA A 493 -10.32 19.28 14.46
#